data_e16065c5c5abf9b1aeefc362344517f6
#
_entry.id   e16065c5c5abf9b1aeefc362344517f6
#
_cell.length_a   1.000
_cell.length_b   1.000
_cell.length_c   1.000
_cell.angle_alpha   90.00
_cell.angle_beta   90.00
_cell.angle_gamma   90.00
#
_symmetry.space_group_name_H-M   'P 1'
#
loop_
_entity.id
_entity.type
_entity.pdbx_description
1 polymer ?
#
loop_
_entity_poly.entity_id
_entity_poly.type
_entity_poly.pdbx_seq_one_letter_code
_entity_poly.pdbx_strand_id
1 'polypeptide(L)'
;MFFTNLFTVIPTIVLLILISFSIGQDKRGAFTIAVVIGFTAWFWTARAVRAQVISLRNRDHVNLSKISGHSIAYIIVADILPYIASYVVMAFILQISSAILAEATLSVLGLGPRTTEVMTLGLMMNWALIYQAEILGKWWAYLPVLITIALISFSMNLMNTGLDQVFNPALRE
;
A
#
# COMPACT_ATOMS: atom_id res chain seq x y z
N MET A 1 1.27 -7.26 18.76
CA MET A 1 2.62 -6.74 18.53
C MET A 1 3.63 -7.79 18.13
N PHE A 2 3.63 -8.97 18.74
CA PHE A 2 4.55 -10.03 18.36
C PHE A 2 4.45 -10.36 16.86
N PHE A 3 3.24 -10.63 16.36
CA PHE A 3 3.01 -10.94 14.94
C PHE A 3 3.42 -9.80 13.98
N THR A 4 3.05 -8.56 14.27
CA THR A 4 3.45 -7.42 13.41
C THR A 4 4.96 -7.25 13.35
N ASN A 5 5.66 -7.47 14.49
CA ASN A 5 7.13 -7.41 14.53
C ASN A 5 7.75 -8.57 13.74
N LEU A 6 7.21 -9.78 13.88
CA LEU A 6 7.69 -10.96 13.13
C LEU A 6 7.61 -10.73 11.62
N PHE A 7 6.46 -10.27 11.14
CA PHE A 7 6.25 -10.04 9.70
C PHE A 7 7.04 -8.84 9.15
N THR A 8 7.40 -7.86 9.96
CA THR A 8 8.24 -6.74 9.49
C THR A 8 9.73 -7.05 9.37
N VAL A 9 10.20 -8.16 9.94
CA VAL A 9 11.58 -8.64 9.76
C VAL A 9 11.77 -9.25 8.37
N ILE A 10 10.70 -9.84 7.81
CA ILE A 10 10.73 -10.44 6.47
C ILE A 10 10.44 -9.35 5.43
N PRO A 11 11.29 -9.14 4.41
CA PRO A 11 11.00 -8.21 3.33
C PRO A 11 9.65 -8.55 2.68
N THR A 12 8.77 -7.55 2.56
CA THR A 12 7.40 -7.74 2.04
C THR A 12 7.39 -8.39 0.65
N ILE A 13 8.35 -8.02 -0.20
CA ILE A 13 8.48 -8.61 -1.54
C ILE A 13 8.74 -10.12 -1.50
N VAL A 14 9.51 -10.61 -0.53
CA VAL A 14 9.78 -12.04 -0.36
C VAL A 14 8.51 -12.78 0.03
N LEU A 15 7.71 -12.22 0.95
CA LEU A 15 6.41 -12.78 1.31
C LEU A 15 5.46 -12.81 0.11
N LEU A 16 5.40 -11.74 -0.67
CA LEU A 16 4.59 -11.65 -1.87
C LEU A 16 4.97 -12.73 -2.89
N ILE A 17 6.26 -12.91 -3.15
CA ILE A 17 6.77 -13.94 -4.06
C ILE A 17 6.38 -15.33 -3.57
N LEU A 18 6.65 -15.66 -2.29
CA LEU A 18 6.35 -16.95 -1.71
C LEU A 18 4.86 -17.29 -1.77
N ILE A 19 3.99 -16.35 -1.38
CA ILE A 19 2.54 -16.56 -1.40
C ILE A 19 2.04 -16.69 -2.83
N SER A 20 2.44 -15.80 -3.74
CA SER A 20 2.02 -15.83 -5.14
C SER A 20 2.50 -17.12 -5.84
N PHE A 21 3.70 -17.59 -5.55
CA PHE A 21 4.21 -18.86 -6.06
C PHE A 21 3.39 -20.04 -5.54
N SER A 22 3.06 -20.05 -4.24
CA SER A 22 2.30 -21.13 -3.59
C SER A 22 0.86 -21.28 -4.10
N ILE A 23 0.23 -20.20 -4.56
CA ILE A 23 -1.13 -20.22 -5.11
C ILE A 23 -1.22 -20.99 -6.43
N GLY A 24 -0.10 -21.07 -7.16
CA GLY A 24 -0.05 -21.68 -8.48
C GLY A 24 -0.65 -20.80 -9.59
N GLN A 25 -0.19 -21.01 -10.82
CA GLN A 25 -0.49 -20.15 -11.95
C GLN A 25 -2.00 -20.08 -12.30
N ASP A 26 -2.69 -21.22 -12.17
CA ASP A 26 -4.11 -21.32 -12.55
C ASP A 26 -5.05 -20.51 -11.66
N LYS A 27 -4.64 -20.20 -10.43
CA LYS A 27 -5.44 -19.47 -9.44
C LYS A 27 -5.04 -18.01 -9.27
N ARG A 28 -4.04 -17.53 -10.02
CA ARG A 28 -3.56 -16.15 -9.97
C ARG A 28 -4.44 -15.22 -10.81
N GLY A 29 -5.67 -14.97 -10.38
CA GLY A 29 -6.51 -13.92 -10.93
C GLY A 29 -6.14 -12.54 -10.37
N ALA A 30 -6.61 -11.45 -11.00
CA ALA A 30 -6.35 -10.07 -10.55
C ALA A 30 -6.82 -9.86 -9.10
N PHE A 31 -8.00 -10.36 -8.74
CA PHE A 31 -8.54 -10.29 -7.40
C PHE A 31 -7.67 -11.05 -6.38
N THR A 32 -7.19 -12.24 -6.75
CA THR A 32 -6.33 -13.05 -5.87
C THR A 32 -5.02 -12.31 -5.56
N ILE A 33 -4.38 -11.73 -6.58
CA ILE A 33 -3.16 -10.94 -6.39
C ILE A 33 -3.43 -9.70 -5.53
N ALA A 34 -4.54 -8.99 -5.76
CA ALA A 34 -4.93 -7.85 -4.93
C ALA A 34 -5.11 -8.23 -3.45
N VAL A 35 -5.74 -9.37 -3.16
CA VAL A 35 -5.91 -9.89 -1.79
C VAL A 35 -4.54 -10.22 -1.16
N VAL A 36 -3.64 -10.85 -1.91
CA VAL A 36 -2.28 -11.17 -1.43
C VAL A 36 -1.51 -9.90 -1.07
N ILE A 37 -1.54 -8.89 -1.95
CA ILE A 37 -0.89 -7.60 -1.70
C ILE A 37 -1.49 -6.93 -0.46
N GLY A 38 -2.82 -6.84 -0.38
CA GLY A 38 -3.52 -6.24 0.76
C GLY A 38 -3.22 -6.97 2.08
N PHE A 39 -3.20 -8.31 2.05
CA PHE A 39 -2.89 -9.13 3.22
C PHE A 39 -1.44 -8.96 3.71
N THR A 40 -0.50 -8.61 2.86
CA THR A 40 0.90 -8.38 3.24
C THR A 40 1.21 -6.92 3.56
N ALA A 41 0.37 -5.97 3.15
CA ALA A 41 0.61 -4.53 3.32
C ALA A 41 0.18 -3.99 4.70
N TRP A 42 -0.76 -4.63 5.40
CA TRP A 42 -1.38 -4.08 6.61
C TRP A 42 -0.44 -3.96 7.82
N PHE A 43 0.63 -4.75 7.88
CA PHE A 43 1.54 -4.78 9.04
C PHE A 43 2.19 -3.42 9.32
N TRP A 44 2.63 -2.74 8.27
CA TRP A 44 3.25 -1.42 8.37
C TRP A 44 2.24 -0.38 8.85
N THR A 45 1.07 -0.33 8.20
CA THR A 45 -0.01 0.59 8.56
C THR A 45 -0.50 0.38 9.99
N ALA A 46 -0.67 -0.88 10.41
CA ALA A 46 -1.07 -1.20 11.78
C ALA A 46 -0.08 -0.68 12.83
N ARG A 47 1.24 -0.78 12.55
CA ARG A 47 2.28 -0.23 13.44
C ARG A 47 2.23 1.29 13.49
N ALA A 48 2.11 1.92 12.34
CA ALA A 48 2.09 3.37 12.23
C ALA A 48 0.86 3.99 12.89
N VAL A 49 -0.34 3.46 12.62
CA VAL A 49 -1.59 3.88 13.29
C VAL A 49 -1.52 3.68 14.81
N ARG A 50 -0.95 2.56 15.25
CA ARG A 50 -0.78 2.33 16.69
C ARG A 50 0.11 3.40 17.35
N ALA A 51 1.20 3.81 16.71
CA ALA A 51 2.06 4.85 17.25
C ALA A 51 1.28 6.17 17.46
N GLN A 52 0.43 6.54 16.51
CA GLN A 52 -0.46 7.69 16.62
C GLN A 52 -1.47 7.54 17.77
N VAL A 53 -2.13 6.39 17.86
CA VAL A 53 -3.10 6.12 18.93
C VAL A 53 -2.46 6.16 20.31
N ILE A 54 -1.23 5.64 20.49
CA ILE A 54 -0.52 5.69 21.77
C ILE A 54 -0.25 7.14 22.19
N SER A 55 0.11 8.02 21.26
CA SER A 55 0.35 9.44 21.57
C SER A 55 -0.92 10.17 22.02
N LEU A 56 -2.09 9.78 21.48
CA LEU A 56 -3.39 10.38 21.82
C LEU A 56 -4.04 9.78 23.05
N ARG A 57 -3.77 8.52 23.35
CA ARG A 57 -4.42 7.76 24.43
C ARG A 57 -4.42 8.44 25.80
N ASN A 58 -3.40 9.23 26.08
CA ASN A 58 -3.19 9.91 27.36
C ASN A 58 -3.55 11.42 27.30
N ARG A 59 -4.14 11.90 26.20
CA ARG A 59 -4.60 13.28 26.08
C ARG A 59 -5.81 13.52 26.98
N ASP A 60 -5.97 14.77 27.43
CA ASP A 60 -6.99 15.17 28.42
C ASP A 60 -8.40 14.84 27.95
N HIS A 61 -8.75 15.10 26.69
CA HIS A 61 -10.07 14.79 26.14
C HIS A 61 -10.39 13.30 26.18
N VAL A 62 -9.41 12.43 25.90
CA VAL A 62 -9.58 10.95 25.99
C VAL A 62 -9.73 10.53 27.45
N ASN A 63 -8.99 11.13 28.39
CA ASN A 63 -9.11 10.84 29.81
C ASN A 63 -10.45 11.28 30.37
N LEU A 64 -10.97 12.46 29.95
CA LEU A 64 -12.30 12.93 30.32
C LEU A 64 -13.38 11.94 29.87
N SER A 65 -13.33 11.45 28.63
CA SER A 65 -14.28 10.44 28.13
C SER A 65 -14.22 9.15 28.94
N LYS A 66 -13.05 8.70 29.37
CA LYS A 66 -12.90 7.52 30.22
C LYS A 66 -13.56 7.73 31.59
N ILE A 67 -13.32 8.90 32.21
CA ILE A 67 -13.90 9.23 33.54
C ILE A 67 -15.43 9.37 33.43
N SER A 68 -15.95 9.88 32.30
CA SER A 68 -17.36 9.97 32.02
C SER A 68 -18.06 8.62 31.76
N GLY A 69 -17.30 7.50 31.77
CA GLY A 69 -17.84 6.15 31.62
C GLY A 69 -18.20 5.77 30.19
N HIS A 70 -17.72 6.50 29.17
CA HIS A 70 -17.96 6.12 27.77
C HIS A 70 -17.31 4.78 27.42
N SER A 71 -17.95 4.03 26.53
CA SER A 71 -17.42 2.74 26.05
C SER A 71 -16.14 2.93 25.23
N ILE A 72 -15.30 1.89 25.20
CA ILE A 72 -14.05 1.89 24.42
C ILE A 72 -14.33 2.16 22.95
N ALA A 73 -15.41 1.61 22.39
CA ALA A 73 -15.81 1.85 21.00
C ALA A 73 -16.13 3.33 20.75
N TYR A 74 -16.84 3.99 21.67
CA TYR A 74 -17.12 5.42 21.59
C TYR A 74 -15.83 6.24 21.60
N ILE A 75 -14.93 5.96 22.55
CA ILE A 75 -13.64 6.66 22.68
C ILE A 75 -12.81 6.53 21.39
N ILE A 76 -12.79 5.33 20.79
CA ILE A 76 -12.05 5.13 19.53
C ILE A 76 -12.66 5.96 18.40
N VAL A 77 -13.98 5.91 18.23
CA VAL A 77 -14.66 6.53 17.07
C VAL A 77 -14.81 8.04 17.23
N ALA A 78 -15.15 8.51 18.45
CA ALA A 78 -15.46 9.93 18.68
C ALA A 78 -14.24 10.76 19.11
N ASP A 79 -13.33 10.17 19.92
CA ASP A 79 -12.25 10.93 20.53
C ASP A 79 -10.87 10.66 19.90
N ILE A 80 -10.65 9.52 19.27
CA ILE A 80 -9.33 9.17 18.71
C ILE A 80 -9.33 9.27 17.19
N LEU A 81 -10.28 8.62 16.52
CA LEU A 81 -10.33 8.51 15.06
C LEU A 81 -10.34 9.87 14.36
N PRO A 82 -11.10 10.91 14.79
CA PRO A 82 -11.08 12.20 14.13
C PRO A 82 -9.70 12.87 14.14
N TYR A 83 -8.92 12.68 15.20
CA TYR A 83 -7.57 13.26 15.31
C TYR A 83 -6.53 12.56 14.44
N ILE A 84 -6.74 11.29 14.09
CA ILE A 84 -5.83 10.54 13.22
C ILE A 84 -6.39 10.33 11.81
N ALA A 85 -7.60 10.84 11.53
CA ALA A 85 -8.28 10.63 10.25
C ALA A 85 -7.42 11.05 9.05
N SER A 86 -6.82 12.23 9.13
CA SER A 86 -5.88 12.75 8.10
C SER A 86 -4.74 11.78 7.87
N TYR A 87 -4.11 11.32 8.94
CA TYR A 87 -3.01 10.35 8.88
C TYR A 87 -3.44 9.03 8.24
N VAL A 88 -4.64 8.54 8.57
CA VAL A 88 -5.18 7.29 7.98
C VAL A 88 -5.43 7.45 6.48
N VAL A 89 -6.00 8.60 6.05
CA VAL A 89 -6.22 8.90 4.62
C VAL A 89 -4.89 8.96 3.87
N MET A 90 -3.90 9.64 4.42
CA MET A 90 -2.56 9.73 3.81
C MET A 90 -1.88 8.37 3.72
N ALA A 91 -1.94 7.58 4.80
CA ALA A 91 -1.41 6.22 4.80
C ALA A 91 -2.11 5.33 3.75
N PHE A 92 -3.41 5.49 3.55
CA PHE A 92 -4.18 4.77 2.54
C PHE A 92 -3.71 5.11 1.12
N ILE A 93 -3.49 6.39 0.82
CA ILE A 93 -2.97 6.83 -0.50
C ILE A 93 -1.59 6.27 -0.78
N LEU A 94 -0.69 6.31 0.20
CA LEU A 94 0.65 5.72 0.08
C LEU A 94 0.58 4.21 -0.14
N GLN A 95 -0.37 3.52 0.50
CA GLN A 95 -0.57 2.09 0.29
C GLN A 95 -1.08 1.77 -1.12
N ILE A 96 -1.93 2.61 -1.72
CA ILE A 96 -2.34 2.43 -3.13
C ILE A 96 -1.12 2.52 -4.05
N SER A 97 -0.28 3.54 -3.89
CA SER A 97 0.96 3.68 -4.67
C SER A 97 1.88 2.47 -4.51
N SER A 98 2.08 2.02 -3.27
CA SER A 98 2.90 0.84 -2.97
C SER A 98 2.32 -0.45 -3.56
N ALA A 99 0.99 -0.60 -3.58
CA ALA A 99 0.32 -1.77 -4.14
C ALA A 99 0.48 -1.85 -5.66
N ILE A 100 0.42 -0.71 -6.36
CA ILE A 100 0.66 -0.64 -7.81
C ILE A 100 2.08 -1.11 -8.13
N LEU A 101 3.08 -0.64 -7.39
CA LEU A 101 4.47 -1.04 -7.58
C LEU A 101 4.70 -2.51 -7.22
N ALA A 102 4.03 -3.02 -6.17
CA ALA A 102 4.11 -4.41 -5.77
C ALA A 102 3.51 -5.34 -6.84
N GLU A 103 2.34 -4.98 -7.40
CA GLU A 103 1.74 -5.72 -8.51
C GLU A 103 2.65 -5.72 -9.73
N ALA A 104 3.16 -4.55 -10.13
CA ALA A 104 4.06 -4.44 -11.26
C ALA A 104 5.32 -5.31 -11.07
N THR A 105 5.89 -5.32 -9.86
CA THR A 105 7.07 -6.15 -9.55
C THR A 105 6.75 -7.64 -9.64
N LEU A 106 5.62 -8.10 -9.07
CA LEU A 106 5.19 -9.50 -9.18
C LEU A 106 4.95 -9.89 -10.63
N SER A 107 4.30 -9.03 -11.40
CA SER A 107 4.00 -9.27 -12.80
C SER A 107 5.27 -9.36 -13.65
N VAL A 108 6.25 -8.48 -13.44
CA VAL A 108 7.56 -8.51 -14.10
C VAL A 108 8.28 -9.84 -13.82
N LEU A 109 8.13 -10.39 -12.61
CA LEU A 109 8.69 -11.69 -12.24
C LEU A 109 7.87 -12.91 -12.76
N GLY A 110 6.79 -12.67 -13.51
CA GLY A 110 5.89 -13.72 -14.00
C GLY A 110 4.96 -14.31 -12.92
N LEU A 111 4.83 -13.62 -11.78
CA LEU A 111 3.99 -14.00 -10.64
C LEU A 111 2.71 -13.17 -10.53
N GLY A 112 2.46 -12.30 -11.49
CA GLY A 112 1.25 -11.47 -11.58
C GLY A 112 -0.01 -12.24 -11.98
N PRO A 113 -1.11 -11.54 -12.23
CA PRO A 113 -2.36 -12.14 -12.69
C PRO A 113 -2.20 -12.79 -14.05
N ARG A 114 -3.14 -13.67 -14.41
CA ARG A 114 -3.12 -14.34 -15.72
C ARG A 114 -3.41 -13.33 -16.84
N THR A 115 -2.62 -13.41 -17.90
CA THR A 115 -2.79 -12.58 -19.10
C THR A 115 -4.13 -12.80 -19.81
N THR A 116 -4.76 -13.96 -19.60
CA THR A 116 -6.09 -14.29 -20.13
C THR A 116 -7.24 -13.57 -19.44
N GLU A 117 -7.01 -13.03 -18.23
CA GLU A 117 -8.04 -12.32 -17.49
C GLU A 117 -7.89 -10.81 -17.58
N VAL A 118 -6.70 -10.30 -17.30
CA VAL A 118 -6.43 -8.86 -17.25
C VAL A 118 -5.02 -8.59 -17.74
N MET A 119 -4.86 -7.54 -18.53
CA MET A 119 -3.55 -7.02 -18.91
C MET A 119 -3.21 -5.85 -18.02
N THR A 120 -2.19 -6.01 -17.17
CA THR A 120 -1.68 -4.95 -16.29
C THR A 120 -0.42 -4.31 -16.88
N LEU A 121 -0.05 -3.13 -16.37
CA LEU A 121 1.21 -2.48 -16.78
C LEU A 121 2.43 -3.36 -16.46
N GLY A 122 2.40 -4.05 -15.31
CA GLY A 122 3.47 -4.97 -14.94
C GLY A 122 3.56 -6.18 -15.88
N LEU A 123 2.44 -6.75 -16.32
CA LEU A 123 2.43 -7.81 -17.33
C LEU A 123 2.93 -7.34 -18.68
N MET A 124 2.59 -6.14 -19.13
CA MET A 124 3.16 -5.55 -20.34
C MET A 124 4.69 -5.47 -20.26
N MET A 125 5.21 -5.08 -19.10
CA MET A 125 6.65 -5.04 -18.85
C MET A 125 7.27 -6.44 -18.88
N ASN A 126 6.63 -7.44 -18.26
CA ASN A 126 7.05 -8.83 -18.31
C ASN A 126 7.15 -9.35 -19.76
N TRP A 127 6.15 -9.05 -20.59
CA TRP A 127 6.16 -9.43 -22.00
C TRP A 127 7.30 -8.74 -22.77
N ALA A 128 7.55 -7.46 -22.51
CA ALA A 128 8.68 -6.75 -23.11
C ALA A 128 10.01 -7.43 -22.78
N LEU A 129 10.18 -7.94 -21.55
CA LEU A 129 11.36 -8.70 -21.14
C LEU A 129 11.45 -10.07 -21.80
N ILE A 130 10.34 -10.83 -21.83
CA ILE A 130 10.29 -12.16 -22.48
C ILE A 130 10.66 -12.08 -23.95
N TYR A 131 10.16 -11.06 -24.67
CA TYR A 131 10.48 -10.82 -26.08
C TYR A 131 11.78 -10.04 -26.32
N GLN A 132 12.58 -9.86 -25.27
CA GLN A 132 13.89 -9.20 -25.35
C GLN A 132 13.84 -7.82 -26.02
N ALA A 133 12.75 -7.07 -25.79
CA ALA A 133 12.53 -5.78 -26.44
C ALA A 133 13.66 -4.80 -26.17
N GLU A 134 14.28 -4.86 -25.01
CA GLU A 134 15.44 -4.03 -24.62
C GLU A 134 16.65 -4.35 -25.49
N ILE A 135 16.99 -5.63 -25.64
CA ILE A 135 18.14 -6.09 -26.45
C ILE A 135 17.93 -5.76 -27.93
N LEU A 136 16.68 -5.87 -28.40
CA LEU A 136 16.31 -5.58 -29.78
C LEU A 136 16.11 -4.09 -30.08
N GLY A 137 16.37 -3.20 -29.09
CA GLY A 137 16.21 -1.75 -29.23
C GLY A 137 14.78 -1.27 -29.42
N LYS A 138 13.78 -2.10 -29.07
CA LYS A 138 12.34 -1.79 -29.19
C LYS A 138 11.85 -1.00 -27.97
N TRP A 139 12.36 0.21 -27.79
CA TRP A 139 12.10 1.06 -26.62
C TRP A 139 10.59 1.36 -26.43
N TRP A 140 9.80 1.39 -27.51
CA TRP A 140 8.35 1.63 -27.45
C TRP A 140 7.56 0.54 -26.74
N ALA A 141 8.13 -0.65 -26.55
CA ALA A 141 7.45 -1.76 -25.88
C ALA A 141 7.53 -1.66 -24.34
N TYR A 142 8.55 -1.02 -23.78
CA TYR A 142 8.76 -0.96 -22.32
C TYR A 142 8.81 0.47 -21.77
N LEU A 143 9.35 1.44 -22.51
CA LEU A 143 9.56 2.79 -22.01
C LEU A 143 8.24 3.53 -21.70
N PRO A 144 7.18 3.47 -22.53
CA PRO A 144 5.88 4.05 -22.18
C PRO A 144 5.27 3.43 -20.91
N VAL A 145 5.45 2.14 -20.72
CA VAL A 145 4.95 1.43 -19.53
C VAL A 145 5.66 1.91 -18.27
N LEU A 146 7.00 2.01 -18.31
CA LEU A 146 7.81 2.55 -17.22
C LEU A 146 7.43 3.98 -16.87
N ILE A 147 7.29 4.85 -17.88
CA ILE A 147 6.87 6.25 -17.68
C ILE A 147 5.48 6.30 -17.05
N THR A 148 4.55 5.48 -17.51
CA THR A 148 3.18 5.44 -16.96
C THR A 148 3.18 5.04 -15.49
N ILE A 149 3.90 3.98 -15.11
CA ILE A 149 4.03 3.55 -13.71
C ILE A 149 4.67 4.65 -12.87
N ALA A 150 5.74 5.28 -13.36
CA ALA A 150 6.42 6.37 -12.68
C ALA A 150 5.50 7.59 -12.48
N LEU A 151 4.74 7.98 -13.49
CA LEU A 151 3.80 9.11 -13.42
C LEU A 151 2.67 8.84 -12.43
N ILE A 152 2.09 7.63 -12.43
CA ILE A 152 1.04 7.27 -11.48
C ILE A 152 1.59 7.33 -10.05
N SER A 153 2.75 6.72 -9.79
CA SER A 153 3.38 6.72 -8.47
C SER A 153 3.76 8.13 -8.02
N PHE A 154 4.29 8.95 -8.92
CA PHE A 154 4.60 10.35 -8.65
C PHE A 154 3.36 11.17 -8.33
N SER A 155 2.28 11.02 -9.12
CA SER A 155 1.02 11.73 -8.88
C SER A 155 0.40 11.36 -7.53
N MET A 156 0.44 10.09 -7.13
CA MET A 156 -0.04 9.65 -5.82
C MET A 156 0.79 10.26 -4.67
N ASN A 157 2.11 10.34 -4.83
CA ASN A 157 2.96 10.98 -3.83
C ASN A 157 2.74 12.50 -3.76
N LEU A 158 2.55 13.17 -4.90
CA LEU A 158 2.17 14.60 -4.91
C LEU A 158 0.83 14.84 -4.22
N MET A 159 -0.16 13.99 -4.52
CA MET A 159 -1.48 14.08 -3.86
C MET A 159 -1.32 13.91 -2.34
N ASN A 160 -0.50 12.98 -1.88
CA ASN A 160 -0.22 12.79 -0.47
C ASN A 160 0.40 14.03 0.17
N THR A 161 1.41 14.64 -0.48
CA THR A 161 2.06 15.88 -0.01
C THR A 161 1.08 17.06 0.01
N GLY A 162 0.21 17.17 -1.01
CA GLY A 162 -0.83 18.22 -1.04
C GLY A 162 -1.85 18.07 0.09
N LEU A 163 -2.25 16.85 0.40
CA LEU A 163 -3.17 16.57 1.52
C LEU A 163 -2.52 16.87 2.87
N ASP A 164 -1.23 16.60 3.02
CA ASP A 164 -0.48 16.95 4.24
C ASP A 164 -0.60 18.46 4.54
N GLN A 165 -0.44 19.32 3.54
CA GLN A 165 -0.59 20.76 3.68
C GLN A 165 -2.04 21.19 3.99
N VAL A 166 -3.03 20.46 3.52
CA VAL A 166 -4.44 20.74 3.82
C VAL A 166 -4.77 20.38 5.26
N PHE A 167 -4.29 19.25 5.74
CA PHE A 167 -4.57 18.73 7.07
C PHE A 167 -3.68 19.33 8.17
N ASN A 168 -2.51 19.84 7.82
CA ASN A 168 -1.58 20.47 8.75
C ASN A 168 -1.38 21.95 8.39
N PRO A 169 -2.16 22.87 8.99
CA PRO A 169 -2.07 24.29 8.68
C PRO A 169 -0.70 24.93 8.95
N ALA A 170 0.10 24.33 9.85
CA ALA A 170 1.46 24.81 10.17
C ALA A 170 2.45 24.67 9.01
N LEU A 171 2.13 23.91 7.96
CA LEU A 171 2.94 23.75 6.75
C LEU A 171 2.56 24.71 5.61
N ARG A 172 1.68 25.68 5.87
CA ARG A 172 1.21 26.65 4.87
C ARG A 172 2.04 27.94 4.81
N GLU A 173 3.16 28.02 5.55
CA GLU A 173 4.11 29.16 5.49
C GLU A 173 5.17 28.97 4.41
#